data_f708b9051d031dbca694aeaa7a3fa947
#
_entry.id   f708b9051d031dbca694aeaa7a3fa947
#
_cell.length_a   1.000
_cell.length_b   1.000
_cell.length_c   1.000
_cell.angle_alpha   90.00
_cell.angle_beta   90.00
_cell.angle_gamma   90.00
#
_symmetry.space_group_name_H-M   'P 1'
#
loop_
_entity.id
_entity.type
_entity.pdbx_description
1 polymer ?
#
loop_
_entity_poly.entity_id
_entity_poly.type
_entity_poly.pdbx_seq_one_letter_code
_entity_poly.pdbx_strand_id
1 'polypeptide(L)'
;QVWMILTRRSETMRFHTSEVSFPGGNQEPQDTDAWETALREAHEEIGLDPSLPSKIGHLDSFITVGSKSFVTPFVAVLDSPPKLEANPIEVEKILHVPLSELLSPDVYREEIWVLRDGKERNINFFELVGDTVWGATGTMIRQFLTTTLEIDDPTGTP
;
A
#
# COMPACT_ATOMS: atom_id res chain seq x y z
N GLN A 1 -0.48 -20.10 -2.71
CA GLN A 1 0.29 -18.98 -2.16
C GLN A 1 -0.43 -17.68 -2.49
N VAL A 2 -0.62 -16.81 -1.49
CA VAL A 2 -1.25 -15.50 -1.66
C VAL A 2 -0.17 -14.46 -1.91
N TRP A 3 -0.44 -13.53 -2.84
CA TRP A 3 0.47 -12.47 -3.24
C TRP A 3 -0.19 -11.10 -3.06
N MET A 4 0.59 -10.14 -2.67
CA MET A 4 0.19 -8.74 -2.60
C MET A 4 0.78 -8.00 -3.80
N ILE A 5 -0.02 -7.15 -4.45
CA ILE A 5 0.43 -6.35 -5.60
C ILE A 5 0.79 -4.97 -5.08
N LEU A 6 2.03 -4.59 -5.30
CA LEU A 6 2.58 -3.26 -5.02
C LEU A 6 3.17 -2.66 -6.28
N THR A 7 3.42 -1.37 -6.27
CA THR A 7 4.07 -0.63 -7.34
C THR A 7 5.28 0.12 -6.81
N ARG A 8 6.36 0.18 -7.60
CA ARG A 8 7.44 1.14 -7.40
C ARG A 8 7.17 2.34 -8.30
N ARG A 9 7.12 3.53 -7.73
CA ARG A 9 6.89 4.77 -8.48
C ARG A 9 8.06 5.07 -9.41
N SER A 10 7.73 5.63 -10.59
CA SER A 10 8.74 6.04 -11.57
C SER A 10 9.59 7.21 -11.03
N GLU A 11 10.88 7.20 -11.38
CA GLU A 11 11.81 8.29 -11.07
C GLU A 11 11.45 9.61 -11.77
N THR A 12 10.63 9.57 -12.83
CA THR A 12 10.17 10.75 -13.55
C THR A 12 9.08 11.54 -12.83
N MET A 13 8.50 10.97 -11.78
CA MET A 13 7.49 11.64 -10.96
C MET A 13 8.12 12.77 -10.11
N ARG A 14 7.41 13.88 -9.94
CA ARG A 14 7.91 15.06 -9.21
C ARG A 14 8.14 14.81 -7.73
N PHE A 15 7.40 13.87 -7.14
CA PHE A 15 7.43 13.57 -5.72
C PHE A 15 7.39 12.06 -5.50
N HIS A 16 8.01 11.61 -4.39
CA HIS A 16 7.98 10.22 -3.96
C HIS A 16 8.56 9.23 -4.99
N THR A 17 9.62 9.65 -5.66
CA THR A 17 10.34 8.83 -6.65
C THR A 17 10.85 7.54 -6.01
N SER A 18 10.73 6.43 -6.72
CA SER A 18 11.17 5.09 -6.27
C SER A 18 10.51 4.57 -4.99
N GLU A 19 9.48 5.24 -4.46
CA GLU A 19 8.71 4.71 -3.33
C GLU A 19 7.84 3.54 -3.77
N VAL A 20 7.70 2.58 -2.86
CA VAL A 20 6.79 1.44 -3.04
C VAL A 20 5.45 1.74 -2.39
N SER A 21 4.37 1.54 -3.12
CA SER A 21 3.01 1.80 -2.66
C SER A 21 2.01 0.79 -3.23
N PHE A 22 0.82 0.74 -2.63
CA PHE A 22 -0.33 0.14 -3.31
C PHE A 22 -0.78 1.04 -4.48
N PRO A 23 -1.39 0.45 -5.53
CA PRO A 23 -2.08 1.25 -6.54
C PRO A 23 -3.15 2.12 -5.90
N GLY A 24 -3.24 3.38 -6.31
CA GLY A 24 -4.21 4.31 -5.78
C GLY A 24 -3.83 5.77 -6.00
N GLY A 25 -4.77 6.66 -5.73
CA GLY A 25 -4.57 8.10 -5.93
C GLY A 25 -5.72 8.94 -5.39
N ASN A 26 -5.83 10.15 -5.91
CA ASN A 26 -6.83 11.11 -5.46
C ASN A 26 -8.16 10.92 -6.19
N GLN A 27 -9.25 11.14 -5.45
CA GLN A 27 -10.59 11.13 -6.03
C GLN A 27 -10.73 12.29 -7.03
N GLU A 28 -11.27 11.97 -8.19
CA GLU A 28 -11.60 12.92 -9.24
C GLU A 28 -13.12 13.18 -9.32
N PRO A 29 -13.57 14.29 -9.93
CA PRO A 29 -14.99 14.65 -9.97
C PRO A 29 -15.91 13.59 -10.59
N GLN A 30 -15.40 12.75 -11.49
CA GLN A 30 -16.15 11.67 -12.11
C GLN A 30 -16.26 10.42 -11.23
N ASP A 31 -15.42 10.26 -10.22
CA ASP A 31 -15.46 9.11 -9.32
C ASP A 31 -16.67 9.23 -8.38
N THR A 32 -17.54 8.23 -8.36
CA THR A 32 -18.74 8.25 -7.52
C THR A 32 -18.43 8.05 -6.05
N ASP A 33 -17.35 7.29 -5.76
CA ASP A 33 -16.87 7.02 -4.41
C ASP A 33 -15.36 6.67 -4.40
N ALA A 34 -14.81 6.51 -3.22
CA ALA A 34 -13.39 6.19 -3.05
C ALA A 34 -13.00 4.80 -3.57
N TRP A 35 -13.93 3.85 -3.63
CA TRP A 35 -13.67 2.53 -4.21
C TRP A 35 -13.50 2.63 -5.74
N GLU A 36 -14.34 3.40 -6.39
CA GLU A 36 -14.21 3.66 -7.84
C GLU A 36 -12.89 4.37 -8.15
N THR A 37 -12.48 5.33 -7.31
CA THR A 37 -11.14 5.94 -7.40
C THR A 37 -10.03 4.88 -7.35
N ALA A 38 -10.08 3.96 -6.39
CA ALA A 38 -9.07 2.91 -6.27
C ALA A 38 -9.01 2.00 -7.51
N LEU A 39 -10.15 1.65 -8.09
CA LEU A 39 -10.22 0.85 -9.31
C LEU A 39 -9.70 1.61 -10.53
N ARG A 40 -10.07 2.88 -10.70
CA ARG A 40 -9.59 3.73 -11.79
C ARG A 40 -8.07 3.89 -11.74
N GLU A 41 -7.53 4.24 -10.59
CA GLU A 41 -6.09 4.41 -10.41
C GLU A 41 -5.32 3.10 -10.66
N ALA A 42 -5.81 1.96 -10.16
CA ALA A 42 -5.20 0.67 -10.45
C ALA A 42 -5.23 0.33 -11.95
N HIS A 43 -6.30 0.71 -12.65
CA HIS A 43 -6.35 0.56 -14.10
C HIS A 43 -5.33 1.44 -14.81
N GLU A 44 -5.22 2.71 -14.42
CA GLU A 44 -4.30 3.69 -15.02
C GLU A 44 -2.83 3.33 -14.76
N GLU A 45 -2.49 2.92 -13.53
CA GLU A 45 -1.12 2.63 -13.12
C GLU A 45 -0.60 1.27 -13.59
N ILE A 46 -1.43 0.22 -13.52
CA ILE A 46 -1.00 -1.18 -13.76
C ILE A 46 -1.89 -1.95 -14.75
N GLY A 47 -2.83 -1.31 -15.42
CA GLY A 47 -3.70 -1.96 -16.39
C GLY A 47 -4.66 -2.99 -15.79
N LEU A 48 -4.92 -2.96 -14.48
CA LEU A 48 -5.85 -3.88 -13.83
C LEU A 48 -7.27 -3.64 -14.35
N ASP A 49 -7.91 -4.70 -14.86
CA ASP A 49 -9.32 -4.62 -15.26
C ASP A 49 -10.18 -4.36 -14.01
N PRO A 50 -10.95 -3.25 -13.96
CA PRO A 50 -11.76 -2.88 -12.80
C PRO A 50 -12.84 -3.89 -12.42
N SER A 51 -13.19 -4.80 -13.32
CA SER A 51 -14.19 -5.85 -13.08
C SER A 51 -13.64 -7.04 -12.29
N LEU A 52 -12.32 -7.20 -12.19
CA LEU A 52 -11.70 -8.36 -11.56
C LEU A 52 -11.65 -8.29 -10.02
N PRO A 53 -11.36 -7.14 -9.38
CA PRO A 53 -11.23 -7.10 -7.93
C PRO A 53 -12.56 -7.25 -7.22
N SER A 54 -12.65 -8.26 -6.35
CA SER A 54 -13.78 -8.43 -5.43
C SER A 54 -13.46 -7.74 -4.11
N LYS A 55 -14.14 -6.62 -3.83
CA LYS A 55 -13.97 -5.89 -2.55
C LYS A 55 -14.46 -6.74 -1.39
N ILE A 56 -13.59 -7.02 -0.44
CA ILE A 56 -13.90 -7.78 0.77
C ILE A 56 -13.97 -6.92 2.04
N GLY A 57 -13.42 -5.71 2.00
CA GLY A 57 -13.47 -4.80 3.12
C GLY A 57 -12.57 -3.57 2.92
N HIS A 58 -12.30 -2.91 4.03
CA HIS A 58 -11.37 -1.80 4.11
C HIS A 58 -10.60 -1.84 5.43
N LEU A 59 -9.42 -1.25 5.46
CA LEU A 59 -8.68 -0.99 6.69
C LEU A 59 -9.10 0.38 7.25
N ASP A 60 -8.61 0.70 8.45
CA ASP A 60 -8.87 2.00 9.06
C ASP A 60 -8.27 3.12 8.21
N SER A 61 -9.08 4.14 7.98
CA SER A 61 -8.62 5.35 7.31
C SER A 61 -7.68 6.14 8.22
N PHE A 62 -6.69 6.79 7.64
CA PHE A 62 -5.70 7.58 8.37
C PHE A 62 -5.22 8.78 7.57
N ILE A 63 -4.54 9.71 8.27
CA ILE A 63 -3.90 10.86 7.63
C ILE A 63 -2.41 10.61 7.55
N THR A 64 -1.84 10.76 6.35
CA THR A 64 -0.40 10.62 6.12
C THR A 64 0.37 11.77 6.80
N VAL A 65 1.56 11.46 7.33
CA VAL A 65 2.38 12.45 8.03
C VAL A 65 2.93 13.51 7.09
N GLY A 66 3.42 13.10 5.93
CA GLY A 66 4.09 14.00 4.97
C GLY A 66 3.11 14.88 4.20
N SER A 67 2.26 14.28 3.38
CA SER A 67 1.34 14.99 2.50
C SER A 67 0.05 15.44 3.17
N LYS A 68 -0.22 14.97 4.41
CA LYS A 68 -1.50 15.19 5.13
C LYS A 68 -2.73 14.74 4.33
N SER A 69 -2.55 13.74 3.48
CA SER A 69 -3.62 13.15 2.70
C SER A 69 -4.45 12.19 3.55
N PHE A 70 -5.78 12.25 3.41
CA PHE A 70 -6.67 11.26 4.02
C PHE A 70 -6.71 10.02 3.13
N VAL A 71 -6.31 8.87 3.67
CA VAL A 71 -6.21 7.60 2.96
C VAL A 71 -7.28 6.63 3.44
N THR A 72 -8.01 6.06 2.50
CA THR A 72 -8.96 4.96 2.75
C THR A 72 -8.45 3.71 2.03
N PRO A 73 -7.83 2.77 2.74
CA PRO A 73 -7.35 1.53 2.14
C PRO A 73 -8.49 0.53 1.96
N PHE A 74 -8.69 0.06 0.75
CA PHE A 74 -9.60 -1.04 0.46
C PHE A 74 -8.84 -2.36 0.36
N VAL A 75 -9.50 -3.44 0.76
CA VAL A 75 -9.00 -4.81 0.59
C VAL A 75 -9.87 -5.52 -0.44
N ALA A 76 -9.22 -6.01 -1.47
CA ALA A 76 -9.86 -6.77 -2.54
C ALA A 76 -9.08 -8.03 -2.87
N VAL A 77 -9.79 -9.02 -3.37
CA VAL A 77 -9.23 -10.31 -3.81
C VAL A 77 -9.38 -10.46 -5.32
N LEU A 78 -8.37 -11.03 -5.94
CA LEU A 78 -8.37 -11.47 -7.32
C LEU A 78 -8.36 -13.01 -7.31
N ASP A 79 -9.33 -13.62 -7.97
CA ASP A 79 -9.51 -15.09 -7.98
C ASP A 79 -8.39 -15.81 -8.76
N SER A 80 -7.71 -15.09 -9.63
CA SER A 80 -6.58 -15.59 -10.43
C SER A 80 -5.56 -14.47 -10.67
N PRO A 81 -4.30 -14.83 -10.99
CA PRO A 81 -3.29 -13.84 -11.35
C PRO A 81 -3.75 -12.99 -12.52
N PRO A 82 -3.89 -11.65 -12.35
CA PRO A 82 -4.32 -10.77 -13.41
C PRO A 82 -3.20 -10.54 -14.44
N LYS A 83 -3.59 -10.21 -15.66
CA LYS A 83 -2.66 -9.65 -16.63
C LYS A 83 -2.46 -8.17 -16.31
N LEU A 84 -1.24 -7.79 -15.94
CA LEU A 84 -0.88 -6.43 -15.56
C LEU A 84 0.16 -5.86 -16.52
N GLU A 85 0.07 -4.56 -16.75
CA GLU A 85 1.01 -3.79 -17.55
C GLU A 85 1.25 -2.42 -16.88
N ALA A 86 2.50 -2.18 -16.48
CA ALA A 86 2.86 -0.92 -15.83
C ALA A 86 2.77 0.25 -16.81
N ASN A 87 2.13 1.35 -16.40
CA ASN A 87 2.23 2.63 -17.08
C ASN A 87 3.62 3.24 -16.76
N PRO A 88 4.56 3.30 -17.73
CA PRO A 88 5.94 3.68 -17.44
C PRO A 88 6.12 5.14 -17.01
N ILE A 89 5.10 5.98 -17.21
CA ILE A 89 5.11 7.37 -16.76
C ILE A 89 5.00 7.43 -15.23
N GLU A 90 4.21 6.55 -14.64
CA GLU A 90 3.90 6.56 -13.20
C GLU A 90 4.55 5.41 -12.43
N VAL A 91 4.67 4.25 -13.04
CA VAL A 91 5.12 3.01 -12.42
C VAL A 91 6.35 2.47 -13.12
N GLU A 92 7.45 2.37 -12.39
CA GLU A 92 8.68 1.74 -12.85
C GLU A 92 8.54 0.22 -12.87
N LYS A 93 7.94 -0.34 -11.82
CA LYS A 93 7.85 -1.80 -11.63
C LYS A 93 6.60 -2.19 -10.85
N ILE A 94 5.97 -3.26 -11.28
CA ILE A 94 4.93 -3.97 -10.51
C ILE A 94 5.62 -5.04 -9.66
N LEU A 95 5.35 -5.05 -8.37
CA LEU A 95 5.90 -6.00 -7.41
C LEU A 95 4.83 -7.00 -7.01
N HIS A 96 5.13 -8.28 -7.15
CA HIS A 96 4.32 -9.38 -6.64
C HIS A 96 5.00 -9.91 -5.37
N VAL A 97 4.51 -9.49 -4.20
CA VAL A 97 5.11 -9.82 -2.92
C VAL A 97 4.33 -10.96 -2.27
N PRO A 98 4.93 -12.13 -2.07
CA PRO A 98 4.26 -13.21 -1.38
C PRO A 98 4.02 -12.85 0.08
N LEU A 99 2.84 -13.17 0.60
CA LEU A 99 2.52 -12.95 2.02
C LEU A 99 3.55 -13.62 2.96
N SER A 100 4.10 -14.76 2.56
CA SER A 100 5.14 -15.46 3.31
C SER A 100 6.42 -14.63 3.49
N GLU A 101 6.75 -13.75 2.53
CA GLU A 101 7.90 -12.85 2.66
C GLU A 101 7.62 -11.77 3.72
N LEU A 102 6.44 -11.16 3.69
CA LEU A 102 6.03 -10.13 4.67
C LEU A 102 5.94 -10.68 6.11
N LEU A 103 5.76 -11.99 6.26
CA LEU A 103 5.69 -12.69 7.55
C LEU A 103 7.05 -13.17 8.06
N SER A 104 8.12 -13.03 7.28
CA SER A 104 9.46 -13.42 7.69
C SER A 104 9.94 -12.54 8.85
N PRO A 105 10.53 -13.11 9.92
CA PRO A 105 10.90 -12.35 11.12
C PRO A 105 11.85 -11.17 10.88
N ASP A 106 12.73 -11.31 9.89
CA ASP A 106 13.77 -10.32 9.59
C ASP A 106 13.31 -9.23 8.61
N VAL A 107 12.07 -9.31 8.11
CA VAL A 107 11.54 -8.37 7.12
C VAL A 107 10.91 -7.15 7.78
N TYR A 108 10.23 -7.35 8.89
CA TYR A 108 9.55 -6.26 9.58
C TYR A 108 10.41 -5.61 10.65
N ARG A 109 10.44 -4.27 10.67
CA ARG A 109 10.96 -3.47 11.78
C ARG A 109 10.15 -2.21 11.99
N GLU A 110 10.19 -1.68 13.20
CA GLU A 110 9.53 -0.43 13.58
C GLU A 110 10.56 0.56 14.10
N GLU A 111 10.38 1.83 13.77
CA GLU A 111 11.13 2.94 14.30
C GLU A 111 10.20 3.98 14.92
N ILE A 112 10.62 4.60 16.02
CA ILE A 112 9.91 5.74 16.62
C ILE A 112 10.57 7.02 16.10
N TRP A 113 9.80 7.81 15.37
CA TRP A 113 10.25 9.11 14.86
C TRP A 113 9.59 10.25 15.61
N VAL A 114 10.39 11.24 16.02
CA VAL A 114 9.89 12.50 16.59
C VAL A 114 9.67 13.47 15.44
N LEU A 115 8.40 13.87 15.25
CA LEU A 115 8.01 14.80 14.20
C LEU A 115 8.35 16.26 14.58
N ARG A 116 8.26 17.17 13.61
CA ARG A 116 8.53 18.61 13.84
C ARG A 116 7.62 19.26 14.87
N ASP A 117 6.45 18.71 15.11
CA ASP A 117 5.49 19.13 16.14
C ASP A 117 5.79 18.52 17.52
N GLY A 118 6.89 17.78 17.65
CA GLY A 118 7.31 17.11 18.89
C GLY A 118 6.57 15.81 19.20
N LYS A 119 5.66 15.37 18.35
CA LYS A 119 4.94 14.11 18.55
C LYS A 119 5.72 12.92 18.04
N GLU A 120 5.68 11.85 18.80
CA GLU A 120 6.23 10.57 18.39
C GLU A 120 5.27 9.83 17.45
N ARG A 121 5.83 9.15 16.46
CA ARG A 121 5.09 8.28 15.54
C ARG A 121 5.87 7.00 15.29
N ASN A 122 5.17 5.89 15.34
CA ASN A 122 5.70 4.61 14.92
C ASN A 122 5.68 4.52 13.40
N ILE A 123 6.84 4.24 12.82
CA ILE A 123 7.01 4.07 11.38
C ILE A 123 7.32 2.61 11.10
N ASN A 124 6.49 1.99 10.30
CA ASN A 124 6.61 0.58 9.92
C ASN A 124 7.48 0.44 8.66
N PHE A 125 8.42 -0.48 8.69
CA PHE A 125 9.30 -0.82 7.59
C PHE A 125 9.21 -2.30 7.27
N PHE A 126 9.16 -2.61 5.98
CA PHE A 126 9.29 -3.98 5.45
C PHE A 126 10.45 -3.99 4.47
N GLU A 127 11.51 -4.71 4.82
CA GLU A 127 12.72 -4.85 4.02
C GLU A 127 12.55 -6.03 3.05
N LEU A 128 12.09 -5.73 1.83
CA LEU A 128 11.92 -6.72 0.77
C LEU A 128 13.22 -6.90 -0.02
N VAL A 129 13.29 -7.94 -0.82
CA VAL A 129 14.43 -8.14 -1.72
C VAL A 129 14.48 -7.05 -2.78
N GLY A 130 15.38 -6.09 -2.58
CA GLY A 130 15.62 -4.97 -3.51
C GLY A 130 14.72 -3.75 -3.30
N ASP A 131 13.84 -3.77 -2.29
CA ASP A 131 12.93 -2.66 -1.99
C ASP A 131 12.70 -2.52 -0.49
N THR A 132 12.60 -1.29 -0.01
CA THR A 132 12.11 -0.99 1.34
C THR A 132 10.72 -0.38 1.24
N VAL A 133 9.74 -1.00 1.89
CA VAL A 133 8.38 -0.47 2.01
C VAL A 133 8.23 0.16 3.38
N TRP A 134 7.79 1.42 3.45
CA TRP A 134 7.69 2.15 4.71
C TRP A 134 6.57 3.20 4.67
N GLY A 135 6.43 3.95 5.76
CA GLY A 135 5.46 5.05 5.86
C GLY A 135 4.01 4.57 5.75
N ALA A 136 3.22 5.27 4.94
CA ALA A 136 1.79 4.95 4.75
C ALA A 136 1.57 3.51 4.25
N THR A 137 2.36 3.07 3.29
CA THR A 137 2.26 1.70 2.76
C THR A 137 2.64 0.66 3.81
N GLY A 138 3.72 0.90 4.56
CA GLY A 138 4.11 0.04 5.67
C GLY A 138 3.03 -0.05 6.75
N THR A 139 2.36 1.06 7.06
CA THR A 139 1.23 1.09 8.00
C THR A 139 0.06 0.25 7.51
N MET A 140 -0.31 0.36 6.23
CA MET A 140 -1.38 -0.45 5.63
C MET A 140 -1.05 -1.94 5.66
N ILE A 141 0.17 -2.33 5.29
CA ILE A 141 0.62 -3.72 5.36
C ILE A 141 0.55 -4.24 6.80
N ARG A 142 1.08 -3.47 7.76
CA ARG A 142 1.06 -3.87 9.17
C ARG A 142 -0.36 -4.08 9.68
N GLN A 143 -1.25 -3.12 9.43
CA GLN A 143 -2.65 -3.24 9.82
C GLN A 143 -3.33 -4.45 9.16
N PHE A 144 -3.11 -4.67 7.88
CA PHE A 144 -3.64 -5.85 7.17
C PHE A 144 -3.19 -7.15 7.83
N LEU A 145 -1.90 -7.31 8.10
CA LEU A 145 -1.34 -8.51 8.69
C LEU A 145 -1.87 -8.75 10.13
N THR A 146 -1.93 -7.72 10.95
CA THR A 146 -2.43 -7.85 12.33
C THR A 146 -3.92 -8.14 12.40
N THR A 147 -4.71 -7.53 11.51
CA THR A 147 -6.17 -7.71 11.51
C THR A 147 -6.61 -9.04 10.90
N THR A 148 -5.93 -9.49 9.83
CA THR A 148 -6.38 -10.68 9.08
C THR A 148 -5.73 -11.97 9.54
N LEU A 149 -4.51 -11.91 10.06
CA LEU A 149 -3.74 -13.10 10.45
C LEU A 149 -3.55 -13.23 11.96
N GLU A 150 -4.20 -12.36 12.75
CA GLU A 150 -4.10 -12.34 14.22
C GLU A 150 -2.63 -12.37 14.71
N ILE A 151 -1.73 -11.72 13.95
CA ILE A 151 -0.34 -11.60 14.35
C ILE A 151 -0.27 -10.64 15.53
N ASP A 152 0.39 -11.04 16.61
CA ASP A 152 0.57 -10.21 17.79
C ASP A 152 1.13 -8.84 17.40
N ASP A 153 0.43 -7.78 17.79
CA ASP A 153 0.95 -6.43 17.74
C ASP A 153 1.70 -6.16 19.05
N PRO A 154 3.06 -6.21 19.06
CA PRO A 154 3.82 -6.00 20.27
C PRO A 154 3.68 -4.60 20.85
N THR A 155 3.09 -3.65 20.08
CA THR A 155 2.93 -2.26 20.53
C THR A 155 1.62 -2.00 21.24
N GLY A 156 0.64 -2.91 21.15
CA GLY A 156 -0.64 -2.81 21.88
C GLY A 156 -1.42 -1.53 21.61
N THR A 157 -1.15 -0.87 20.49
CA THR A 157 -1.84 0.37 20.13
C THR A 157 -3.11 0.02 19.37
N PRO A 158 -4.30 0.39 19.89
CA PRO A 158 -5.56 0.19 19.19
C PRO A 158 -5.66 1.01 17.93
#